data_7e27f5b6144ac7906ac09068bd36877d
#
_entry.id   7e27f5b6144ac7906ac09068bd36877d
#
_cell.length_a   1.000
_cell.length_b   1.000
_cell.length_c   1.000
_cell.angle_alpha   90.00
_cell.angle_beta   90.00
_cell.angle_gamma   90.00
#
_symmetry.space_group_name_H-M   'P 1'
#
loop_
_entity.id
_entity.type
_entity.pdbx_description
1 polymer ?
#
loop_
_entity_poly.entity_id
_entity_poly.type
_entity_poly.pdbx_seq_one_letter_code
_entity_poly.pdbx_strand_id
1 'polypeptide(L)'
;MAISSGRPIAPRGIRDSKADLVAAVVRRVIEPITAAQSAGLDRLLARTADPAVTDLVEAFAGPLFDEMPAGDEGGARTSRLIVTIISDPAEEMRAWTGPAEDTIRDRYLAAFGRALPDLSPPELWFRIRGILAVTAVDRVDLFNQRPPAGPAPTAGEAARRWAITFLAAAMSAPPTGP
;
A
#
# COMPACT_ATOMS: atom_id res chain seq x y z
N MET A 1 54.38 3.92 30.71
CA MET A 1 53.50 5.05 30.31
C MET A 1 52.61 4.49 29.22
N ALA A 2 51.39 4.02 29.55
CA ALA A 2 50.47 3.36 28.65
C ALA A 2 49.37 4.33 28.27
N ILE A 3 49.24 4.65 26.97
CA ILE A 3 48.22 5.54 26.42
C ILE A 3 46.98 4.69 26.12
N SER A 4 45.94 4.85 26.92
CA SER A 4 44.65 4.22 26.74
C SER A 4 43.93 4.89 25.57
N SER A 5 43.75 4.19 24.45
CA SER A 5 42.94 4.63 23.30
C SER A 5 41.48 4.47 23.65
N GLY A 6 40.85 5.55 24.05
CA GLY A 6 39.39 5.63 24.20
C GLY A 6 38.68 5.52 22.83
N ARG A 7 37.95 4.45 22.60
CA ARG A 7 37.02 4.36 21.48
C ARG A 7 35.91 5.36 21.68
N PRO A 8 35.52 6.14 20.65
CA PRO A 8 34.37 7.00 20.75
C PRO A 8 33.09 6.15 20.83
N ILE A 9 32.35 6.30 21.91
CA ILE A 9 31.01 5.74 22.07
C ILE A 9 30.10 6.55 21.23
N ALA A 10 29.63 6.00 20.10
CA ALA A 10 28.59 6.65 19.29
C ALA A 10 27.29 6.73 20.11
N PRO A 11 26.58 7.86 20.07
CA PRO A 11 25.35 8.03 20.83
C PRO A 11 24.27 7.07 20.33
N ARG A 12 23.91 6.09 21.14
CA ARG A 12 22.82 5.11 20.89
C ARG A 12 21.43 5.77 20.70
N GLY A 13 21.21 6.97 21.22
CA GLY A 13 19.90 7.61 21.30
C GLY A 13 19.28 8.11 19.98
N ILE A 14 20.04 8.25 18.89
CA ILE A 14 19.50 8.83 17.62
C ILE A 14 18.94 7.75 16.71
N ARG A 15 19.49 6.54 16.73
CA ARG A 15 18.96 5.41 15.94
C ARG A 15 17.64 4.90 16.50
N ASP A 16 17.54 4.78 17.81
CA ASP A 16 16.33 4.33 18.50
C ASP A 16 15.17 5.33 18.25
N SER A 17 15.44 6.64 18.30
CA SER A 17 14.45 7.69 18.01
C SER A 17 13.91 7.65 16.58
N LYS A 18 14.72 7.32 15.57
CA LYS A 18 14.25 7.22 14.18
C LYS A 18 13.41 5.97 13.96
N ALA A 19 13.81 4.84 14.50
CA ALA A 19 13.07 3.58 14.44
C ALA A 19 11.71 3.70 15.16
N ASP A 20 11.69 4.32 16.35
CA ASP A 20 10.46 4.57 17.09
C ASP A 20 9.50 5.51 16.36
N LEU A 21 10.02 6.55 15.69
CA LEU A 21 9.21 7.45 14.90
C LEU A 21 8.57 6.74 13.72
N VAL A 22 9.33 5.92 13.00
CA VAL A 22 8.80 5.16 11.86
C VAL A 22 7.79 4.13 12.34
N ALA A 23 8.06 3.40 13.40
CA ALA A 23 7.10 2.47 14.00
C ALA A 23 5.79 3.17 14.44
N ALA A 24 5.87 4.40 14.94
CA ALA A 24 4.70 5.20 15.29
C ALA A 24 3.89 5.60 14.04
N VAL A 25 4.57 5.98 12.94
CA VAL A 25 3.92 6.30 11.66
C VAL A 25 3.26 5.06 11.06
N VAL A 26 3.96 3.93 11.02
CA VAL A 26 3.41 2.64 10.54
C VAL A 26 2.14 2.30 11.32
N ARG A 27 2.20 2.28 12.64
CA ARG A 27 1.01 2.01 13.47
C ARG A 27 -0.15 2.94 13.18
N ARG A 28 0.12 4.23 13.09
CA ARG A 28 -0.94 5.23 12.92
C ARG A 28 -1.60 5.20 11.55
N VAL A 29 -0.88 4.79 10.51
CA VAL A 29 -1.34 4.90 9.11
C VAL A 29 -1.57 3.53 8.48
N ILE A 30 -0.68 2.59 8.66
CA ILE A 30 -0.75 1.28 8.00
C ILE A 30 -1.73 0.35 8.73
N GLU A 31 -1.71 0.31 10.06
CA GLU A 31 -2.60 -0.58 10.82
C GLU A 31 -4.09 -0.34 10.55
N PRO A 32 -4.62 0.91 10.50
CA PRO A 32 -6.02 1.13 10.14
C PRO A 32 -6.36 0.62 8.73
N ILE A 33 -5.48 0.85 7.76
CA ILE A 33 -5.65 0.38 6.37
C ILE A 33 -5.70 -1.15 6.35
N THR A 34 -4.74 -1.80 6.98
CA THR A 34 -4.65 -3.27 7.06
C THR A 34 -5.88 -3.87 7.76
N ALA A 35 -6.33 -3.25 8.84
CA ALA A 35 -7.55 -3.67 9.54
C ALA A 35 -8.80 -3.52 8.67
N ALA A 36 -8.93 -2.41 7.93
CA ALA A 36 -10.05 -2.18 7.01
C ALA A 36 -10.03 -3.15 5.83
N GLN A 37 -8.85 -3.44 5.26
CA GLN A 37 -8.65 -4.47 4.25
C GLN A 37 -9.06 -5.85 4.75
N SER A 38 -8.62 -6.25 5.96
CA SER A 38 -9.01 -7.54 6.55
C SER A 38 -10.52 -7.64 6.70
N ALA A 39 -11.14 -6.64 7.32
CA ALA A 39 -12.59 -6.60 7.51
C ALA A 39 -13.36 -6.58 6.18
N GLY A 40 -12.83 -5.91 5.16
CA GLY A 40 -13.40 -5.89 3.81
C GLY A 40 -13.40 -7.28 3.18
N LEU A 41 -12.28 -7.97 3.23
CA LEU A 41 -12.15 -9.33 2.71
C LEU A 41 -13.04 -10.31 3.49
N ASP A 42 -13.11 -10.21 4.81
CA ASP A 42 -13.97 -11.07 5.64
C ASP A 42 -15.44 -10.90 5.27
N ARG A 43 -15.92 -9.65 5.14
CA ARG A 43 -17.30 -9.38 4.70
C ARG A 43 -17.58 -9.91 3.30
N LEU A 44 -16.62 -9.83 2.40
CA LEU A 44 -16.76 -10.30 1.03
C LEU A 44 -16.87 -11.83 0.98
N LEU A 45 -15.95 -12.52 1.65
CA LEU A 45 -15.92 -13.99 1.69
C LEU A 45 -17.10 -14.60 2.48
N ALA A 46 -17.69 -13.85 3.42
CA ALA A 46 -18.91 -14.27 4.11
C ALA A 46 -20.15 -14.24 3.19
N ARG A 47 -20.13 -13.43 2.12
CA ARG A 47 -21.25 -13.31 1.16
C ARG A 47 -21.13 -14.26 -0.02
N THR A 48 -19.93 -14.58 -0.44
CA THR A 48 -19.67 -15.43 -1.61
C THR A 48 -18.33 -16.13 -1.49
N ALA A 49 -18.29 -17.41 -1.92
CA ALA A 49 -17.05 -18.17 -2.01
C ALA A 49 -16.18 -17.68 -3.19
N ASP A 50 -16.82 -17.20 -4.25
CA ASP A 50 -16.19 -16.76 -5.49
C ASP A 50 -16.46 -15.27 -5.74
N PRO A 51 -15.73 -14.36 -5.08
CA PRO A 51 -15.89 -12.94 -5.25
C PRO A 51 -15.42 -12.47 -6.63
N ALA A 52 -16.12 -11.50 -7.21
CA ALA A 52 -15.69 -10.87 -8.44
C ALA A 52 -14.36 -10.11 -8.23
N VAL A 53 -13.55 -10.04 -9.28
CA VAL A 53 -12.26 -9.31 -9.23
C VAL A 53 -12.46 -7.84 -8.82
N THR A 54 -13.52 -7.20 -9.31
CA THR A 54 -13.86 -5.82 -8.93
C THR A 54 -14.10 -5.67 -7.44
N ASP A 55 -14.81 -6.61 -6.81
CA ASP A 55 -15.09 -6.58 -5.38
C ASP A 55 -13.81 -6.81 -4.55
N LEU A 56 -12.92 -7.68 -5.02
CA LEU A 56 -11.61 -7.90 -4.40
C LEU A 56 -10.73 -6.65 -4.49
N VAL A 57 -10.72 -5.99 -5.65
CA VAL A 57 -9.99 -4.73 -5.85
C VAL A 57 -10.56 -3.64 -4.95
N GLU A 58 -11.88 -3.53 -4.86
CA GLU A 58 -12.56 -2.58 -3.97
C GLU A 58 -12.21 -2.82 -2.50
N ALA A 59 -12.26 -4.07 -2.05
CA ALA A 59 -11.93 -4.43 -0.67
C ALA A 59 -10.45 -4.19 -0.33
N PHE A 60 -9.55 -4.33 -1.31
CA PHE A 60 -8.11 -4.13 -1.13
C PHE A 60 -7.69 -2.66 -1.26
N ALA A 61 -8.11 -1.99 -2.33
CA ALA A 61 -7.68 -0.63 -2.66
C ALA A 61 -8.54 0.44 -2.00
N GLY A 62 -9.85 0.19 -1.74
CA GLY A 62 -10.75 1.16 -1.13
C GLY A 62 -10.21 1.79 0.13
N PRO A 63 -9.77 1.02 1.14
CA PRO A 63 -9.20 1.57 2.38
C PRO A 63 -7.99 2.48 2.16
N LEU A 64 -7.22 2.28 1.10
CA LEU A 64 -6.13 3.19 0.75
C LEU A 64 -6.63 4.58 0.36
N PHE A 65 -7.84 4.70 -0.17
CA PHE A 65 -8.46 5.98 -0.49
C PHE A 65 -9.17 6.60 0.71
N ASP A 66 -9.74 5.80 1.59
CA ASP A 66 -10.59 6.25 2.70
C ASP A 66 -9.74 6.70 3.91
N GLU A 67 -8.69 5.96 4.24
CA GLU A 67 -7.87 6.18 5.43
C GLU A 67 -6.71 7.17 5.21
N MET A 68 -6.38 7.46 3.97
CA MET A 68 -5.33 8.41 3.65
C MET A 68 -5.96 9.73 3.21
N PRO A 69 -5.96 10.77 4.04
CA PRO A 69 -6.56 12.05 3.69
C PRO A 69 -5.94 12.64 2.42
N ALA A 70 -6.79 12.91 1.44
CA ALA A 70 -6.40 13.63 0.24
C ALA A 70 -6.57 15.13 0.49
N GLY A 71 -5.58 15.93 0.14
CA GLY A 71 -5.79 17.35 -0.07
C GLY A 71 -5.26 18.31 0.97
N ASP A 72 -4.62 17.87 2.05
CA ASP A 72 -3.84 18.75 2.91
C ASP A 72 -2.33 18.46 2.83
N GLU A 73 -1.50 19.41 3.26
CA GLU A 73 -0.04 19.23 3.28
C GLU A 73 0.39 18.05 4.17
N GLY A 74 -0.38 17.74 5.20
CA GLY A 74 -0.14 16.64 6.12
C GLY A 74 -0.37 15.29 5.43
N GLY A 75 -1.47 15.13 4.71
CA GLY A 75 -1.81 13.93 3.95
C GLY A 75 -0.79 13.64 2.84
N ALA A 76 -0.38 14.67 2.10
CA ALA A 76 0.65 14.52 1.06
C ALA A 76 2.02 14.10 1.63
N ARG A 77 2.41 14.64 2.80
CA ARG A 77 3.65 14.23 3.49
C ARG A 77 3.57 12.78 3.97
N THR A 78 2.45 12.40 4.55
CA THR A 78 2.21 11.03 5.02
C THR A 78 2.26 10.04 3.86
N SER A 79 1.60 10.36 2.75
CA SER A 79 1.63 9.52 1.54
C SER A 79 3.04 9.35 0.97
N ARG A 80 3.83 10.44 0.89
CA ARG A 80 5.24 10.35 0.46
C ARG A 80 6.07 9.49 1.39
N LEU A 81 5.87 9.62 2.69
CA LEU A 81 6.57 8.80 3.68
C LEU A 81 6.24 7.33 3.52
N ILE A 82 4.96 6.98 3.33
CA ILE A 82 4.52 5.59 3.08
C ILE A 82 5.14 5.05 1.80
N VAL A 83 5.08 5.81 0.69
CA VAL A 83 5.71 5.41 -0.57
C VAL A 83 7.20 5.17 -0.38
N THR A 84 7.89 6.05 0.34
CA THR A 84 9.31 5.89 0.65
C THR A 84 9.57 4.64 1.47
N ILE A 85 8.75 4.37 2.49
CA ILE A 85 8.86 3.18 3.34
C ILE A 85 8.64 1.90 2.52
N ILE A 86 7.60 1.84 1.70
CA ILE A 86 7.26 0.66 0.90
C ILE A 86 8.27 0.42 -0.24
N SER A 87 8.88 1.50 -0.75
CA SER A 87 9.85 1.44 -1.84
C SER A 87 11.28 1.22 -1.38
N ASP A 88 11.57 1.34 -0.09
CA ASP A 88 12.92 1.13 0.44
C ASP A 88 13.26 -0.37 0.45
N PRO A 89 14.31 -0.80 -0.26
CA PRO A 89 14.71 -2.20 -0.30
C PRO A 89 15.37 -2.69 1.00
N ALA A 90 15.62 -1.81 1.96
CA ALA A 90 16.27 -2.17 3.21
C ALA A 90 15.44 -3.19 3.99
N GLU A 91 16.10 -4.26 4.46
CA GLU A 91 15.46 -5.34 5.21
C GLU A 91 14.84 -4.83 6.53
N GLU A 92 15.45 -3.81 7.12
CA GLU A 92 14.96 -3.13 8.31
C GLU A 92 13.60 -2.45 8.06
N MET A 93 13.37 -1.91 6.86
CA MET A 93 12.08 -1.30 6.48
C MET A 93 10.98 -2.35 6.31
N ARG A 94 11.32 -3.53 5.78
CA ARG A 94 10.40 -4.66 5.67
C ARG A 94 10.00 -5.24 7.02
N ALA A 95 10.90 -5.21 7.99
CA ALA A 95 10.61 -5.66 9.36
C ALA A 95 9.58 -4.77 10.08
N TRP A 96 9.35 -3.53 9.60
CA TRP A 96 8.37 -2.62 10.20
C TRP A 96 6.94 -2.84 9.72
N THR A 97 6.76 -3.47 8.57
CA THR A 97 5.43 -3.81 8.06
C THR A 97 4.80 -5.00 8.79
N GLY A 98 5.58 -5.82 9.46
CA GLY A 98 5.16 -6.80 10.47
C GLY A 98 4.33 -8.00 9.96
N PRO A 99 4.14 -9.02 10.82
CA PRO A 99 3.46 -10.26 10.43
C PRO A 99 1.99 -10.10 10.04
N ALA A 100 1.32 -9.06 10.52
CA ALA A 100 -0.09 -8.81 10.19
C ALA A 100 -0.28 -8.42 8.73
N GLU A 101 0.63 -7.61 8.17
CA GLU A 101 0.59 -7.21 6.77
C GLU A 101 0.91 -8.39 5.84
N ASP A 102 1.87 -9.23 6.20
CA ASP A 102 2.16 -10.47 5.49
C ASP A 102 0.92 -11.37 5.43
N THR A 103 0.19 -11.52 6.53
CA THR A 103 -1.02 -12.31 6.61
C THR A 103 -2.12 -11.76 5.68
N ILE A 104 -2.35 -10.45 5.66
CA ILE A 104 -3.35 -9.82 4.78
C ILE A 104 -2.97 -9.97 3.32
N ARG A 105 -1.72 -9.73 2.98
CA ARG A 105 -1.19 -9.94 1.63
C ARG A 105 -1.43 -11.36 1.15
N ASP A 106 -1.12 -12.36 1.96
CA ASP A 106 -1.25 -13.75 1.60
C ASP A 106 -2.73 -14.16 1.43
N ARG A 107 -3.62 -13.60 2.24
CA ARG A 107 -5.07 -13.79 2.12
C ARG A 107 -5.61 -13.22 0.80
N TYR A 108 -5.19 -12.02 0.42
CA TYR A 108 -5.58 -11.41 -0.86
C TYR A 108 -4.95 -12.14 -2.06
N LEU A 109 -3.69 -12.58 -1.95
CA LEU A 109 -3.06 -13.43 -2.97
C LEU A 109 -3.88 -14.69 -3.21
N ALA A 110 -4.30 -15.37 -2.15
CA ALA A 110 -5.13 -16.55 -2.26
C ALA A 110 -6.52 -16.26 -2.87
N ALA A 111 -7.15 -15.13 -2.50
CA ALA A 111 -8.45 -14.75 -3.02
C ALA A 111 -8.39 -14.36 -4.51
N PHE A 112 -7.43 -13.54 -4.89
CA PHE A 112 -7.20 -13.18 -6.31
C PHE A 112 -6.77 -14.39 -7.14
N GLY A 113 -5.94 -15.29 -6.59
CA GLY A 113 -5.54 -16.52 -7.28
C GLY A 113 -6.72 -17.45 -7.61
N ARG A 114 -7.74 -17.50 -6.73
CA ARG A 114 -8.98 -18.22 -7.06
C ARG A 114 -9.82 -17.52 -8.13
N ALA A 115 -9.90 -16.20 -8.07
CA ALA A 115 -10.66 -15.40 -9.04
C ALA A 115 -10.00 -15.30 -10.42
N LEU A 116 -8.69 -15.53 -10.50
CA LEU A 116 -7.86 -15.38 -11.70
C LEU A 116 -6.95 -16.63 -11.88
N PRO A 117 -7.54 -17.82 -12.07
CA PRO A 117 -6.79 -19.09 -12.06
C PRO A 117 -5.78 -19.21 -13.22
N ASP A 118 -5.97 -18.45 -14.30
CA ASP A 118 -5.11 -18.48 -15.48
C ASP A 118 -3.83 -17.67 -15.33
N LEU A 119 -3.74 -16.84 -14.27
CA LEU A 119 -2.53 -16.07 -14.00
C LEU A 119 -1.47 -16.89 -13.29
N SER A 120 -0.24 -16.81 -13.78
CA SER A 120 0.89 -17.36 -13.04
C SER A 120 1.11 -16.62 -11.70
N PRO A 121 1.61 -17.29 -10.64
CA PRO A 121 1.86 -16.63 -9.37
C PRO A 121 2.76 -15.38 -9.45
N PRO A 122 3.86 -15.36 -10.27
CA PRO A 122 4.66 -14.15 -10.45
C PRO A 122 3.88 -13.01 -11.11
N GLU A 123 3.03 -13.29 -12.09
CA GLU A 123 2.22 -12.28 -12.77
C GLU A 123 1.14 -11.73 -11.86
N LEU A 124 0.46 -12.61 -11.12
CA LEU A 124 -0.52 -12.20 -10.11
C LEU A 124 0.12 -11.26 -9.07
N TRP A 125 1.29 -11.61 -8.57
CA TRP A 125 2.04 -10.78 -7.63
C TRP A 125 2.40 -9.42 -8.24
N PHE A 126 2.86 -9.40 -9.49
CA PHE A 126 3.14 -8.17 -10.22
C PHE A 126 1.91 -7.26 -10.32
N ARG A 127 0.75 -7.81 -10.67
CA ARG A 127 -0.51 -7.06 -10.80
C ARG A 127 -0.98 -6.49 -9.46
N ILE A 128 -0.90 -7.25 -8.38
CA ILE A 128 -1.24 -6.76 -7.02
C ILE A 128 -0.32 -5.60 -6.61
N ARG A 129 0.97 -5.69 -6.90
CA ARG A 129 1.89 -4.56 -6.69
C ARG A 129 1.52 -3.35 -7.54
N GLY A 130 0.98 -3.57 -8.73
CA GLY A 130 0.44 -2.52 -9.59
C GLY A 130 -0.69 -1.73 -8.92
N ILE A 131 -1.56 -2.39 -8.16
CA ILE A 131 -2.60 -1.71 -7.37
C ILE A 131 -1.96 -0.72 -6.40
N LEU A 132 -0.97 -1.15 -5.63
CA LEU A 132 -0.27 -0.30 -4.67
C LEU A 132 0.46 0.87 -5.36
N ALA A 133 1.09 0.62 -6.50
CA ALA A 133 1.79 1.65 -7.25
C ALA A 133 0.83 2.74 -7.77
N VAL A 134 -0.30 2.36 -8.36
CA VAL A 134 -1.30 3.32 -8.86
C VAL A 134 -1.89 4.15 -7.73
N THR A 135 -2.28 3.52 -6.62
CA THR A 135 -2.84 4.24 -5.46
C THR A 135 -1.82 5.17 -4.80
N ALA A 136 -0.55 4.80 -4.81
CA ALA A 136 0.53 5.63 -4.28
C ALA A 136 0.80 6.86 -5.15
N VAL A 137 0.85 6.69 -6.48
CA VAL A 137 1.14 7.77 -7.45
C VAL A 137 0.04 8.82 -7.44
N ASP A 138 -1.23 8.41 -7.42
CA ASP A 138 -2.38 9.32 -7.39
C ASP A 138 -2.33 10.28 -6.19
N ARG A 139 -1.79 9.82 -5.07
CA ARG A 139 -1.73 10.59 -3.82
C ARG A 139 -0.53 11.50 -3.67
N VAL A 140 0.57 11.19 -4.35
CA VAL A 140 1.84 11.92 -4.17
C VAL A 140 1.96 13.09 -5.14
N ASP A 141 1.00 13.23 -6.08
CA ASP A 141 1.05 14.25 -7.14
C ASP A 141 2.44 14.30 -7.81
N LEU A 142 2.96 13.09 -8.13
CA LEU A 142 4.34 12.93 -8.60
C LEU A 142 4.62 13.71 -9.87
N PHE A 143 3.59 14.03 -10.64
CA PHE A 143 3.77 14.69 -11.91
C PHE A 143 3.51 16.19 -11.86
N ASN A 144 2.97 16.72 -10.75
CA ASN A 144 2.65 18.14 -10.57
C ASN A 144 2.08 18.78 -11.85
N GLN A 145 1.38 17.96 -12.63
CA GLN A 145 0.80 18.38 -13.91
C GLN A 145 -0.64 18.75 -13.68
N ARG A 146 -0.93 20.00 -13.95
CA ARG A 146 -2.29 20.49 -13.96
C ARG A 146 -3.11 19.62 -14.92
N PRO A 147 -4.21 19.00 -14.48
CA PRO A 147 -5.09 18.28 -15.39
C PRO A 147 -5.52 19.19 -16.53
N PRO A 148 -5.77 18.64 -17.74
CA PRO A 148 -6.27 19.42 -18.85
C PRO A 148 -7.52 20.18 -18.42
N ALA A 149 -7.68 21.41 -18.90
CA ALA A 149 -8.70 22.35 -18.48
C ALA A 149 -10.09 21.70 -18.40
N GLY A 150 -10.61 21.57 -17.19
CA GLY A 150 -11.91 21.03 -16.85
C GLY A 150 -12.13 21.17 -15.34
N PRO A 151 -13.36 21.09 -14.84
CA PRO A 151 -13.56 21.04 -13.41
C PRO A 151 -12.80 19.82 -12.87
N ALA A 152 -11.83 20.07 -12.00
CA ALA A 152 -11.18 18.99 -11.27
C ALA A 152 -12.29 18.14 -10.63
N PRO A 153 -12.28 16.79 -10.80
CA PRO A 153 -13.20 15.97 -10.04
C PRO A 153 -13.00 16.35 -8.57
N THR A 154 -14.11 16.56 -7.87
CA THR A 154 -14.08 16.74 -6.43
C THR A 154 -13.29 15.56 -5.87
N ALA A 155 -12.10 15.88 -5.38
CA ALA A 155 -11.10 14.92 -4.96
C ALA A 155 -11.74 13.94 -3.95
N GLY A 156 -11.76 12.68 -4.28
CA GLY A 156 -12.21 11.62 -3.39
C GLY A 156 -13.02 10.57 -4.12
N GLU A 157 -14.31 10.75 -4.26
CA GLU A 157 -15.21 9.66 -4.70
C GLU A 157 -15.11 9.36 -6.21
N ALA A 158 -14.96 10.38 -7.06
CA ALA A 158 -14.79 10.17 -8.49
C ALA A 158 -13.43 9.56 -8.82
N ALA A 159 -12.35 10.07 -8.22
CA ALA A 159 -11.01 9.53 -8.38
C ALA A 159 -10.95 8.08 -7.90
N ARG A 160 -11.56 7.79 -6.74
CA ARG A 160 -11.68 6.41 -6.22
C ARG A 160 -12.39 5.50 -7.21
N ARG A 161 -13.55 5.89 -7.75
CA ARG A 161 -14.29 5.08 -8.75
C ARG A 161 -13.46 4.82 -10.00
N TRP A 162 -12.78 5.83 -10.52
CA TRP A 162 -11.91 5.66 -11.70
C TRP A 162 -10.76 4.72 -11.42
N ALA A 163 -10.11 4.88 -10.28
CA ALA A 163 -9.01 4.00 -9.86
C ALA A 163 -9.48 2.55 -9.72
N ILE A 164 -10.61 2.29 -9.03
CA ILE A 164 -11.15 0.94 -8.88
C ILE A 164 -11.52 0.33 -10.24
N THR A 165 -12.17 1.10 -11.12
CA THR A 165 -12.51 0.63 -12.47
C THR A 165 -11.26 0.29 -13.28
N PHE A 166 -10.27 1.17 -13.27
CA PHE A 166 -8.99 0.95 -13.95
C PHE A 166 -8.24 -0.27 -13.41
N LEU A 167 -8.13 -0.36 -12.09
CA LEU A 167 -7.41 -1.45 -11.43
C LEU A 167 -8.11 -2.80 -11.63
N ALA A 168 -9.44 -2.85 -11.57
CA ALA A 168 -10.20 -4.08 -11.85
C ALA A 168 -10.00 -4.55 -13.30
N ALA A 169 -10.00 -3.63 -14.27
CA ALA A 169 -9.70 -3.94 -15.66
C ALA A 169 -8.26 -4.45 -15.84
N ALA A 170 -7.29 -3.79 -15.19
CA ALA A 170 -5.88 -4.19 -15.24
C ALA A 170 -5.65 -5.58 -14.61
N MET A 171 -6.32 -5.87 -13.49
CA MET A 171 -6.27 -7.19 -12.85
C MET A 171 -6.88 -8.28 -13.73
N SER A 172 -7.99 -7.97 -14.44
CA SER A 172 -8.72 -8.92 -15.30
C SER A 172 -8.17 -9.03 -16.72
N ALA A 173 -7.10 -8.31 -17.06
CA ALA A 173 -6.47 -8.41 -18.38
C ALA A 173 -6.04 -9.87 -18.64
N PRO A 174 -6.08 -10.36 -19.90
CA PRO A 174 -5.57 -11.71 -20.22
C PRO A 174 -4.14 -11.90 -19.71
N PRO A 175 -3.73 -13.14 -19.37
CA PRO A 175 -2.35 -13.44 -19.03
C PRO A 175 -1.44 -13.11 -20.20
N THR A 176 -0.28 -12.53 -19.91
CA THR A 176 0.80 -12.40 -20.87
C THR A 176 1.47 -13.76 -20.97
N GLY A 177 1.38 -14.41 -22.13
CA GLY A 177 2.04 -15.69 -22.36
C GLY A 177 3.54 -15.65 -22.01
N PRO A 178 4.16 -16.82 -21.87
CA PRO A 178 5.58 -16.93 -21.57
C PRO A 178 6.46 -16.32 -22.65
#